data_13601b1fefa684d1ea121e0821368195
#
_entry.id   13601b1fefa684d1ea121e0821368195
#
_cell.length_a   1.000
_cell.length_b   1.000
_cell.length_c   1.000
_cell.angle_alpha   90.00
_cell.angle_beta   90.00
_cell.angle_gamma   90.00
#
_symmetry.space_group_name_H-M   'P 1'
#
loop_
_entity.id
_entity.type
_entity.pdbx_description
1 polymer ?
#
loop_
_entity_poly.entity_id
_entity_poly.type
_entity_poly.pdbx_seq_one_letter_code
_entity_poly.pdbx_strand_id
1 'polypeptide(L)'
;MMKDTKNIINKYSFDRYELERNFDIEMEDETFKKLVSKLKLSKDELIKYTSRIKDASLELKNCANCKNIMECKNNICGYVYYPSVEQGNLVFSYVPCKYKKKLDTDTAYRDNIISFDMPKEIVNASMKNIYTDDKNRLETIKWLTIFIKKIENNEKSKGLFLTGNFGCGKTYVVAAAFNELAKKGKKVACLYYPEFLRSLKERFSDDYREVFDKVKKCDLLLIDDIGAETVTSWNRDEVLGTILQYRMQESLPTFFTSN
;
A
#
# COMPACT_ATOMS: atom_id res chain seq x y z
N MET A 1 26.30 -27.02 -45.59
CA MET A 1 27.51 -26.33 -45.15
C MET A 1 27.28 -25.80 -43.75
N MET A 2 27.47 -26.63 -42.74
CA MET A 2 27.40 -26.23 -41.33
C MET A 2 28.71 -25.54 -40.99
N LYS A 3 28.72 -24.21 -40.89
CA LYS A 3 29.83 -23.45 -40.36
C LYS A 3 29.98 -23.68 -38.86
N ASP A 4 31.12 -24.06 -38.49
CA ASP A 4 31.73 -24.41 -37.24
C ASP A 4 31.21 -23.57 -36.04
N THR A 5 30.28 -24.12 -35.29
CA THR A 5 29.83 -23.55 -34.02
C THR A 5 30.94 -23.48 -32.96
N LYS A 6 32.02 -24.25 -33.11
CA LYS A 6 33.22 -24.21 -32.24
C LYS A 6 33.95 -22.86 -32.28
N ASN A 7 33.95 -22.16 -33.45
CA ASN A 7 34.59 -20.85 -33.55
C ASN A 7 33.77 -19.71 -32.91
N ILE A 8 32.49 -19.91 -32.68
CA ILE A 8 31.65 -18.91 -31.99
C ILE A 8 31.83 -19.06 -30.48
N ILE A 9 31.96 -20.28 -29.95
CA ILE A 9 32.18 -20.55 -28.54
C ILE A 9 33.54 -20.03 -28.05
N ASN A 10 34.59 -20.14 -28.87
CA ASN A 10 35.91 -19.58 -28.53
C ASN A 10 35.99 -18.06 -28.55
N LYS A 11 35.03 -17.37 -29.15
CA LYS A 11 34.97 -15.89 -29.18
C LYS A 11 34.36 -15.32 -27.90
N TYR A 12 33.79 -16.13 -27.03
CA TYR A 12 33.19 -15.79 -25.73
C TYR A 12 33.88 -16.46 -24.55
N SER A 13 35.08 -17.04 -24.74
CA SER A 13 35.93 -17.41 -23.62
C SER A 13 36.43 -16.08 -23.02
N PHE A 14 35.74 -15.59 -21.98
CA PHE A 14 36.30 -14.54 -21.15
C PHE A 14 37.66 -14.97 -20.67
N ASP A 15 38.69 -14.21 -21.00
CA ASP A 15 40.03 -14.49 -20.55
C ASP A 15 40.00 -14.47 -19.02
N ARG A 16 40.29 -15.62 -18.39
CA ARG A 16 40.29 -15.76 -16.92
C ARG A 16 41.17 -14.69 -16.27
N TYR A 17 42.27 -14.36 -16.89
CA TYR A 17 43.18 -13.32 -16.46
C TYR A 17 42.52 -11.94 -16.42
N GLU A 18 41.69 -11.63 -17.39
CA GLU A 18 40.95 -10.38 -17.43
C GLU A 18 39.87 -10.31 -16.34
N LEU A 19 39.18 -11.41 -16.06
CA LEU A 19 38.20 -11.49 -14.96
C LEU A 19 38.87 -11.32 -13.59
N GLU A 20 40.00 -11.99 -13.37
CA GLU A 20 40.77 -11.86 -12.12
C GLU A 20 41.28 -10.44 -11.93
N ARG A 21 41.84 -9.83 -12.97
CA ARG A 21 42.31 -8.45 -12.94
C ARG A 21 41.19 -7.46 -12.61
N ASN A 22 40.05 -7.59 -13.25
CA ASN A 22 38.93 -6.72 -12.98
C ASN A 22 38.42 -6.87 -11.55
N PHE A 23 38.37 -8.08 -11.02
CA PHE A 23 38.00 -8.34 -9.64
C PHE A 23 38.98 -7.70 -8.65
N ASP A 24 40.28 -7.84 -8.89
CA ASP A 24 41.31 -7.29 -8.02
C ASP A 24 41.29 -5.74 -8.01
N ILE A 25 40.97 -5.12 -9.14
CA ILE A 25 40.77 -3.65 -9.20
C ILE A 25 39.55 -3.25 -8.34
N GLU A 26 38.42 -3.96 -8.43
CA GLU A 26 37.23 -3.63 -7.63
C GLU A 26 37.42 -3.95 -6.15
N MET A 27 38.36 -4.84 -5.77
CA MET A 27 38.73 -5.12 -4.37
C MET A 27 39.45 -3.97 -3.67
N GLU A 28 39.90 -2.94 -4.38
CA GLU A 28 40.38 -1.70 -3.80
C GLU A 28 39.26 -0.88 -3.15
N ASP A 29 38.01 -1.09 -3.60
CA ASP A 29 36.82 -0.43 -3.06
C ASP A 29 36.38 -1.05 -1.74
N GLU A 30 36.34 -0.27 -0.67
CA GLU A 30 35.97 -0.73 0.67
C GLU A 30 34.56 -1.31 0.76
N THR A 31 33.59 -0.81 -0.02
CA THR A 31 32.22 -1.32 -0.02
C THR A 31 32.12 -2.64 -0.76
N PHE A 32 32.81 -2.75 -1.89
CA PHE A 32 32.93 -3.99 -2.64
C PHE A 32 33.61 -5.08 -1.78
N LYS A 33 34.73 -4.76 -1.17
CA LYS A 33 35.47 -5.65 -0.26
C LYS A 33 34.63 -6.16 0.90
N LYS A 34 33.86 -5.27 1.53
CA LYS A 34 32.90 -5.65 2.59
C LYS A 34 31.80 -6.56 2.12
N LEU A 35 31.29 -6.37 0.89
CA LEU A 35 30.31 -7.29 0.30
C LEU A 35 30.90 -8.67 0.07
N VAL A 36 32.04 -8.73 -0.62
CA VAL A 36 32.75 -9.98 -0.91
C VAL A 36 33.02 -10.77 0.38
N SER A 37 33.53 -10.13 1.43
CA SER A 37 33.82 -10.79 2.71
C SER A 37 32.59 -11.41 3.38
N LYS A 38 31.40 -10.86 3.16
CA LYS A 38 30.14 -11.38 3.71
C LYS A 38 29.62 -12.61 2.96
N LEU A 39 29.94 -12.73 1.68
CA LEU A 39 29.43 -13.81 0.84
C LEU A 39 30.05 -15.16 1.16
N LYS A 40 31.26 -15.19 1.73
CA LYS A 40 31.98 -16.42 2.13
C LYS A 40 32.14 -17.45 0.99
N LEU A 41 32.24 -16.97 -0.25
CA LEU A 41 32.48 -17.77 -1.44
C LEU A 41 33.95 -17.67 -1.87
N SER A 42 34.42 -18.64 -2.66
CA SER A 42 35.77 -18.61 -3.22
C SER A 42 35.95 -17.48 -4.25
N LYS A 43 37.19 -17.02 -4.46
CA LYS A 43 37.49 -16.03 -5.50
C LYS A 43 37.06 -16.52 -6.88
N ASP A 44 37.25 -17.80 -7.19
CA ASP A 44 36.89 -18.41 -8.46
C ASP A 44 35.38 -18.36 -8.78
N GLU A 45 34.55 -18.40 -7.75
CA GLU A 45 33.11 -18.24 -7.87
C GLU A 45 32.71 -16.77 -8.05
N LEU A 46 33.38 -15.86 -7.36
CA LEU A 46 33.01 -14.44 -7.32
C LEU A 46 33.47 -13.67 -8.56
N ILE A 47 34.61 -14.01 -9.17
CA ILE A 47 35.14 -13.30 -10.37
C ILE A 47 34.16 -13.25 -11.52
N LYS A 48 33.28 -14.26 -11.67
CA LYS A 48 32.23 -14.31 -12.70
C LYS A 48 31.14 -13.26 -12.50
N TYR A 49 31.04 -12.73 -11.30
CA TYR A 49 29.97 -11.81 -10.87
C TYR A 49 30.51 -10.43 -10.49
N THR A 50 31.76 -10.11 -10.82
CA THR A 50 32.42 -8.84 -10.48
C THR A 50 31.57 -7.62 -10.80
N SER A 51 31.04 -7.54 -12.03
CA SER A 51 30.18 -6.43 -12.48
C SER A 51 28.92 -6.30 -11.59
N ARG A 52 28.24 -7.41 -11.32
CA ARG A 52 27.00 -7.40 -10.50
C ARG A 52 27.27 -7.03 -9.04
N ILE A 53 28.40 -7.48 -8.48
CA ILE A 53 28.84 -7.10 -7.12
C ILE A 53 29.22 -5.61 -7.09
N LYS A 54 29.83 -5.10 -8.15
CA LYS A 54 30.12 -3.67 -8.33
C LYS A 54 28.84 -2.85 -8.32
N ASP A 55 27.84 -3.22 -9.10
CA ASP A 55 26.54 -2.55 -9.12
C ASP A 55 25.90 -2.53 -7.73
N ALA A 56 25.93 -3.65 -7.02
CA ALA A 56 25.46 -3.76 -5.65
C ALA A 56 26.24 -2.83 -4.69
N SER A 57 27.56 -2.74 -4.84
CA SER A 57 28.41 -1.85 -4.03
C SER A 57 28.09 -0.37 -4.25
N LEU A 58 27.82 0.03 -5.51
CA LEU A 58 27.43 1.40 -5.86
C LEU A 58 26.07 1.77 -5.23
N GLU A 59 25.09 0.88 -5.29
CA GLU A 59 23.79 1.12 -4.65
C GLU A 59 23.90 1.23 -3.13
N LEU A 60 24.76 0.43 -2.50
CA LEU A 60 25.02 0.54 -1.05
C LEU A 60 25.69 1.87 -0.67
N LYS A 61 26.61 2.38 -1.50
CA LYS A 61 27.19 3.72 -1.31
C LYS A 61 26.15 4.82 -1.40
N ASN A 62 25.23 4.74 -2.36
CA ASN A 62 24.09 5.64 -2.45
C ASN A 62 23.26 5.62 -1.17
N CYS A 63 23.04 4.44 -0.61
CA CYS A 63 22.27 4.26 0.63
C CYS A 63 22.95 4.83 1.87
N ALA A 64 24.28 4.83 1.93
CA ALA A 64 25.03 5.36 3.08
C ALA A 64 24.75 6.85 3.33
N ASN A 65 24.53 7.62 2.27
CA ASN A 65 24.28 9.06 2.33
C ASN A 65 22.78 9.42 2.17
N CYS A 66 21.90 8.43 2.01
CA CYS A 66 20.46 8.63 1.81
C CYS A 66 19.78 9.02 3.12
N LYS A 67 19.03 10.13 3.14
CA LYS A 67 18.32 10.64 4.32
C LYS A 67 16.84 10.24 4.33
N ASN A 68 16.24 10.06 3.16
CA ASN A 68 14.84 9.70 3.00
C ASN A 68 14.60 9.01 1.64
N ILE A 69 13.40 8.46 1.43
CA ILE A 69 13.08 7.71 0.21
C ILE A 69 13.04 8.59 -1.05
N MET A 70 12.73 9.89 -0.92
CA MET A 70 12.66 10.83 -2.04
C MET A 70 14.05 11.18 -2.61
N GLU A 71 15.09 10.99 -1.82
CA GLU A 71 16.49 11.20 -2.20
C GLU A 71 17.17 9.92 -2.70
N CYS A 72 16.39 8.86 -2.93
CA CYS A 72 16.94 7.58 -3.38
C CYS A 72 17.57 7.69 -4.77
N LYS A 73 18.85 7.30 -4.88
CA LYS A 73 19.63 7.32 -6.12
C LYS A 73 19.83 5.94 -6.74
N ASN A 74 19.23 4.88 -6.15
CA ASN A 74 19.30 3.53 -6.68
C ASN A 74 18.38 3.35 -7.88
N ASN A 75 18.63 2.34 -8.69
CA ASN A 75 17.87 2.02 -9.90
C ASN A 75 16.38 1.82 -9.59
N ILE A 76 16.07 1.16 -8.48
CA ILE A 76 14.70 1.03 -7.98
C ILE A 76 14.58 1.81 -6.67
N CYS A 77 13.75 2.85 -6.70
CA CYS A 77 13.53 3.71 -5.54
C CYS A 77 13.10 2.90 -4.31
N GLY A 78 13.83 3.05 -3.21
CA GLY A 78 13.54 2.36 -1.95
C GLY A 78 14.07 0.93 -1.87
N TYR A 79 14.74 0.42 -2.89
CA TYR A 79 15.35 -0.91 -2.90
C TYR A 79 16.86 -0.82 -3.09
N VAL A 80 17.54 -1.90 -2.71
CA VAL A 80 18.98 -2.08 -2.88
C VAL A 80 19.20 -3.39 -3.62
N TYR A 81 19.96 -3.37 -4.69
CA TYR A 81 20.45 -4.56 -5.35
C TYR A 81 21.49 -5.23 -4.45
N TYR A 82 21.19 -6.45 -3.99
CA TYR A 82 21.99 -7.08 -2.95
C TYR A 82 22.30 -8.54 -3.29
N PRO A 83 23.60 -8.96 -3.18
CA PRO A 83 23.99 -10.35 -3.34
C PRO A 83 23.70 -11.15 -2.07
N SER A 84 23.17 -12.36 -2.24
CA SER A 84 22.99 -13.35 -1.18
C SER A 84 23.42 -14.74 -1.65
N VAL A 85 23.71 -15.63 -0.73
CA VAL A 85 24.04 -17.03 -1.04
C VAL A 85 22.86 -17.88 -0.64
N GLU A 86 22.23 -18.54 -1.63
CA GLU A 86 21.09 -19.44 -1.44
C GLU A 86 21.46 -20.83 -1.96
N GLN A 87 21.39 -21.84 -1.10
CA GLN A 87 21.76 -23.22 -1.43
C GLN A 87 23.15 -23.36 -2.09
N GLY A 88 24.10 -22.53 -1.65
CA GLY A 88 25.48 -22.52 -2.19
C GLY A 88 25.67 -21.72 -3.49
N ASN A 89 24.61 -21.13 -4.04
CA ASN A 89 24.67 -20.32 -5.26
C ASN A 89 24.54 -18.83 -4.93
N LEU A 90 25.30 -18.00 -5.66
CA LEU A 90 25.22 -16.55 -5.55
C LEU A 90 23.99 -16.05 -6.31
N VAL A 91 23.06 -15.46 -5.57
CA VAL A 91 21.82 -14.89 -6.08
C VAL A 91 21.82 -13.38 -5.86
N PHE A 92 21.23 -12.64 -6.77
CA PHE A 92 21.09 -11.18 -6.66
C PHE A 92 19.62 -10.80 -6.69
N SER A 93 19.18 -10.03 -5.70
CA SER A 93 17.80 -9.60 -5.56
C SER A 93 17.71 -8.15 -5.10
N TYR A 94 16.56 -7.50 -5.38
CA TYR A 94 16.26 -6.19 -4.85
C TYR A 94 15.63 -6.33 -3.46
N VAL A 95 16.30 -5.79 -2.44
CA VAL A 95 15.87 -5.85 -1.04
C VAL A 95 15.36 -4.48 -0.61
N PRO A 96 14.16 -4.36 0.02
CA PRO A 96 13.65 -3.08 0.48
C PRO A 96 14.55 -2.46 1.55
N CYS A 97 14.90 -1.18 1.38
CA CYS A 97 15.71 -0.43 2.33
C CYS A 97 14.91 -0.06 3.60
N LYS A 98 15.59 0.48 4.62
CA LYS A 98 14.95 0.89 5.89
C LYS A 98 13.79 1.89 5.69
N TYR A 99 13.91 2.81 4.75
CA TYR A 99 12.88 3.80 4.47
C TYR A 99 11.68 3.20 3.74
N LYS A 100 11.92 2.26 2.81
CA LYS A 100 10.86 1.52 2.12
C LYS A 100 10.11 0.62 3.10
N LYS A 101 10.82 -0.14 3.94
CA LYS A 101 10.20 -0.96 4.99
C LYS A 101 9.33 -0.13 5.93
N LYS A 102 9.83 1.04 6.35
CA LYS A 102 9.05 1.95 7.19
C LYS A 102 7.81 2.47 6.46
N LEU A 103 7.95 2.91 5.21
CA LEU A 103 6.83 3.37 4.39
C LEU A 103 5.77 2.27 4.22
N ASP A 104 6.19 1.03 3.91
CA ASP A 104 5.30 -0.10 3.74
C ASP A 104 4.56 -0.43 5.04
N THR A 105 5.25 -0.40 6.18
CA THR A 105 4.62 -0.56 7.50
C THR A 105 3.64 0.57 7.79
N ASP A 106 4.04 1.82 7.53
CA ASP A 106 3.20 3.00 7.79
C ASP A 106 1.96 3.06 6.88
N THR A 107 1.98 2.38 5.73
CA THR A 107 0.90 2.37 4.74
C THR A 107 0.14 1.05 4.62
N ALA A 108 0.59 -0.01 5.29
CA ALA A 108 -0.05 -1.34 5.24
C ALA A 108 -1.54 -1.33 5.63
N TYR A 109 -1.94 -0.40 6.51
CA TYR A 109 -3.34 -0.23 6.89
C TYR A 109 -4.27 0.13 5.72
N ARG A 110 -3.71 0.62 4.60
CA ARG A 110 -4.50 0.97 3.41
C ARG A 110 -5.18 -0.24 2.78
N ASP A 111 -4.63 -1.43 2.97
CA ASP A 111 -5.24 -2.69 2.52
C ASP A 111 -6.54 -3.00 3.28
N ASN A 112 -6.74 -2.36 4.44
CA ASN A 112 -7.97 -2.44 5.21
C ASN A 112 -9.03 -1.43 4.77
N ILE A 113 -8.72 -0.54 3.80
CA ILE A 113 -9.61 0.53 3.35
C ILE A 113 -10.12 0.24 1.94
N ILE A 114 -11.42 0.07 1.81
CA ILE A 114 -12.10 0.07 0.53
C ILE A 114 -12.59 1.50 0.28
N SER A 115 -12.09 2.13 -0.76
CA SER A 115 -12.49 3.48 -1.16
C SER A 115 -13.08 3.45 -2.55
N PHE A 116 -14.33 3.87 -2.70
CA PHE A 116 -15.01 3.86 -3.97
C PHE A 116 -15.37 5.29 -4.39
N ASP A 117 -14.71 5.77 -5.46
CA ASP A 117 -14.83 7.13 -6.02
C ASP A 117 -14.69 8.27 -5.01
N MET A 118 -13.87 8.06 -3.99
CA MET A 118 -13.56 9.08 -3.00
C MET A 118 -12.36 9.93 -3.44
N PRO A 119 -12.42 11.26 -3.28
CA PRO A 119 -11.28 12.14 -3.51
C PRO A 119 -10.06 11.74 -2.67
N LYS A 120 -8.85 11.94 -3.20
CA LYS A 120 -7.59 11.61 -2.51
C LYS A 120 -7.49 12.26 -1.13
N GLU A 121 -8.05 13.45 -0.97
CA GLU A 121 -8.09 14.18 0.30
C GLU A 121 -8.89 13.41 1.36
N ILE A 122 -10.03 12.83 0.98
CA ILE A 122 -10.87 12.02 1.87
C ILE A 122 -10.18 10.68 2.19
N VAL A 123 -9.60 10.03 1.18
CA VAL A 123 -8.84 8.77 1.39
C VAL A 123 -7.68 8.96 2.36
N ASN A 124 -7.03 10.12 2.35
CA ASN A 124 -5.91 10.44 3.25
C ASN A 124 -6.33 11.27 4.48
N ALA A 125 -7.62 11.34 4.79
CA ALA A 125 -8.13 12.12 5.91
C ALA A 125 -7.48 11.67 7.24
N SER A 126 -7.18 12.64 8.11
CA SER A 126 -6.53 12.39 9.40
C SER A 126 -7.20 13.20 10.49
N MET A 127 -7.42 12.56 11.65
CA MET A 127 -7.95 13.22 12.84
C MET A 127 -7.10 14.43 13.29
N LYS A 128 -5.79 14.41 12.99
CA LYS A 128 -4.87 15.51 13.34
C LYS A 128 -5.11 16.79 12.54
N ASN A 129 -5.71 16.68 11.37
CA ASN A 129 -5.91 17.78 10.42
C ASN A 129 -7.34 18.33 10.46
N ILE A 130 -8.16 17.91 11.42
CA ILE A 130 -9.54 18.39 11.54
C ILE A 130 -9.52 19.76 12.23
N TYR A 131 -10.14 20.76 11.57
CA TYR A 131 -10.36 22.07 12.18
C TYR A 131 -11.37 21.96 13.32
N THR A 132 -11.03 22.55 14.47
CA THR A 132 -11.81 22.44 15.72
C THR A 132 -12.51 23.75 16.11
N ASP A 133 -12.52 24.75 15.23
CA ASP A 133 -13.00 26.11 15.54
C ASP A 133 -14.54 26.21 15.60
N ASP A 134 -15.25 25.23 15.04
CA ASP A 134 -16.72 25.17 15.06
C ASP A 134 -17.22 24.27 16.18
N LYS A 135 -18.10 24.83 17.03
CA LYS A 135 -18.70 24.12 18.18
C LYS A 135 -19.49 22.87 17.75
N ASN A 136 -20.24 22.96 16.67
CA ASN A 136 -21.03 21.82 16.17
C ASN A 136 -20.13 20.67 15.71
N ARG A 137 -19.00 21.01 15.09
CA ARG A 137 -17.99 20.02 14.69
C ARG A 137 -17.33 19.37 15.91
N LEU A 138 -17.10 20.13 16.98
CA LEU A 138 -16.51 19.59 18.22
C LEU A 138 -17.36 18.47 18.83
N GLU A 139 -18.67 18.56 18.79
CA GLU A 139 -19.56 17.48 19.31
C GLU A 139 -19.39 16.21 18.46
N THR A 140 -19.38 16.35 17.14
CA THR A 140 -19.13 15.22 16.22
C THR A 140 -17.76 14.59 16.46
N ILE A 141 -16.72 15.40 16.63
CA ILE A 141 -15.35 14.92 16.90
C ILE A 141 -15.28 14.18 18.23
N LYS A 142 -15.90 14.71 19.29
CA LYS A 142 -15.97 14.05 20.60
C LYS A 142 -16.68 12.72 20.49
N TRP A 143 -17.82 12.67 19.81
CA TRP A 143 -18.56 11.44 19.59
C TRP A 143 -17.71 10.40 18.83
N LEU A 144 -17.08 10.79 17.73
CA LEU A 144 -16.20 9.91 16.95
C LEU A 144 -15.01 9.42 17.78
N THR A 145 -14.44 10.26 18.63
CA THR A 145 -13.33 9.86 19.53
C THR A 145 -13.79 8.77 20.52
N ILE A 146 -14.99 8.90 21.08
CA ILE A 146 -15.58 7.88 21.94
C ILE A 146 -15.90 6.61 21.14
N PHE A 147 -16.45 6.77 19.94
CA PHE A 147 -16.73 5.66 19.03
C PHE A 147 -15.48 4.86 18.70
N ILE A 148 -14.38 5.52 18.33
CA ILE A 148 -13.09 4.86 18.06
C ILE A 148 -12.67 3.99 19.25
N LYS A 149 -12.70 4.53 20.47
CA LYS A 149 -12.34 3.80 21.69
C LYS A 149 -13.23 2.57 21.92
N LYS A 150 -14.54 2.69 21.69
CA LYS A 150 -15.47 1.56 21.80
C LYS A 150 -15.13 0.45 20.81
N ILE A 151 -14.90 0.81 19.55
CA ILE A 151 -14.55 -0.18 18.50
C ILE A 151 -13.18 -0.83 18.78
N GLU A 152 -12.20 -0.08 19.28
CA GLU A 152 -10.91 -0.62 19.72
C GLU A 152 -11.08 -1.66 20.83
N ASN A 153 -12.00 -1.43 21.76
CA ASN A 153 -12.33 -2.36 22.83
C ASN A 153 -13.26 -3.50 22.40
N ASN A 154 -13.59 -3.61 21.10
CA ASN A 154 -14.57 -4.55 20.57
C ASN A 154 -15.99 -4.41 21.17
N GLU A 155 -16.33 -3.22 21.64
CA GLU A 155 -17.67 -2.90 22.10
C GLU A 155 -18.59 -2.61 20.92
N LYS A 156 -19.86 -3.06 21.00
CA LYS A 156 -20.87 -2.75 20.00
C LYS A 156 -21.21 -1.25 20.04
N SER A 157 -21.26 -0.63 18.87
CA SER A 157 -21.69 0.76 18.73
C SER A 157 -22.47 0.93 17.45
N LYS A 158 -23.40 1.88 17.42
CA LYS A 158 -24.14 2.25 16.21
C LYS A 158 -23.30 3.24 15.40
N GLY A 159 -23.61 3.36 14.08
CA GLY A 159 -23.08 4.42 13.22
C GLY A 159 -23.77 5.76 13.49
N LEU A 160 -23.45 6.74 12.68
CA LEU A 160 -23.92 8.12 12.77
C LEU A 160 -24.46 8.60 11.42
N PHE A 161 -25.55 9.37 11.45
CA PHE A 161 -26.07 10.08 10.28
C PHE A 161 -25.73 11.55 10.41
N LEU A 162 -24.91 12.09 9.48
CA LEU A 162 -24.47 13.47 9.45
C LEU A 162 -25.16 14.24 8.35
N THR A 163 -25.86 15.32 8.72
CA THR A 163 -26.46 16.26 7.77
C THR A 163 -25.83 17.64 7.93
N GLY A 164 -25.90 18.44 6.91
CA GLY A 164 -25.43 19.83 6.95
C GLY A 164 -24.96 20.31 5.58
N ASN A 165 -24.64 21.58 5.49
CA ASN A 165 -24.28 22.25 4.23
C ASN A 165 -23.12 21.56 3.49
N PHE A 166 -23.13 21.70 2.16
CA PHE A 166 -22.03 21.23 1.34
C PHE A 166 -20.69 21.82 1.79
N GLY A 167 -19.63 21.03 1.77
CA GLY A 167 -18.27 21.50 2.11
C GLY A 167 -17.98 21.67 3.61
N CYS A 168 -18.92 21.41 4.53
CA CYS A 168 -18.66 21.55 5.97
C CYS A 168 -17.79 20.41 6.55
N GLY A 169 -17.34 19.42 5.74
CA GLY A 169 -16.39 18.40 6.15
C GLY A 169 -16.99 17.14 6.78
N LYS A 170 -18.29 16.85 6.58
CA LYS A 170 -18.98 15.64 7.10
C LYS A 170 -18.24 14.36 6.75
N THR A 171 -18.00 14.15 5.46
CA THR A 171 -17.27 13.00 4.91
C THR A 171 -15.86 12.90 5.47
N TYR A 172 -15.16 14.04 5.53
CA TYR A 172 -13.78 14.09 6.00
C TYR A 172 -13.63 13.61 7.44
N VAL A 173 -14.49 14.05 8.37
CA VAL A 173 -14.35 13.69 9.78
C VAL A 173 -14.63 12.19 10.02
N VAL A 174 -15.59 11.60 9.28
CA VAL A 174 -15.87 10.16 9.35
C VAL A 174 -14.72 9.37 8.73
N ALA A 175 -14.24 9.76 7.54
CA ALA A 175 -13.12 9.10 6.88
C ALA A 175 -11.85 9.15 7.74
N ALA A 176 -11.59 10.27 8.43
CA ALA A 176 -10.47 10.40 9.36
C ALA A 176 -10.57 9.40 10.52
N ALA A 177 -11.76 9.23 11.09
CA ALA A 177 -12.00 8.23 12.15
C ALA A 177 -11.83 6.80 11.61
N PHE A 178 -12.30 6.52 10.41
CA PHE A 178 -12.15 5.21 9.76
C PHE A 178 -10.68 4.88 9.47
N ASN A 179 -9.89 5.86 9.03
CA ASN A 179 -8.46 5.68 8.83
C ASN A 179 -7.72 5.34 10.13
N GLU A 180 -8.11 5.94 11.27
CA GLU A 180 -7.53 5.54 12.57
C GLU A 180 -7.89 4.09 12.94
N LEU A 181 -9.13 3.67 12.68
CA LEU A 181 -9.57 2.29 12.94
C LEU A 181 -8.94 1.29 11.95
N ALA A 182 -8.73 1.68 10.69
CA ALA A 182 -8.01 0.85 9.72
C ALA A 182 -6.56 0.59 10.14
N LYS A 183 -5.87 1.57 10.74
CA LYS A 183 -4.54 1.39 11.35
C LYS A 183 -4.55 0.37 12.49
N LYS A 184 -5.71 0.15 13.11
CA LYS A 184 -5.92 -0.86 14.16
C LYS A 184 -6.43 -2.19 13.61
N GLY A 185 -6.38 -2.38 12.28
CA GLY A 185 -6.73 -3.63 11.60
C GLY A 185 -8.22 -3.80 11.31
N LYS A 186 -9.07 -2.80 11.54
CA LYS A 186 -10.49 -2.86 11.17
C LYS A 186 -10.65 -2.65 9.66
N LYS A 187 -11.48 -3.45 9.02
CA LYS A 187 -11.83 -3.31 7.60
C LYS A 187 -12.89 -2.22 7.45
N VAL A 188 -12.59 -1.18 6.71
CA VAL A 188 -13.48 -0.03 6.53
C VAL A 188 -13.79 0.20 5.06
N ALA A 189 -14.99 0.69 4.76
CA ALA A 189 -15.38 1.10 3.41
C ALA A 189 -15.96 2.51 3.41
N CYS A 190 -15.53 3.32 2.44
CA CYS A 190 -16.05 4.66 2.17
C CYS A 190 -16.54 4.71 0.72
N LEU A 191 -17.83 4.93 0.52
CA LEU A 191 -18.46 4.92 -0.78
C LEU A 191 -19.10 6.27 -1.08
N TYR A 192 -18.74 6.90 -2.20
CA TYR A 192 -19.57 7.92 -2.80
C TYR A 192 -20.78 7.22 -3.46
N TYR A 193 -21.93 7.31 -2.80
CA TYR A 193 -23.08 6.43 -3.09
C TYR A 193 -23.64 6.56 -4.51
N PRO A 194 -23.81 7.78 -5.07
CA PRO A 194 -24.31 7.91 -6.44
C PRO A 194 -23.45 7.20 -7.49
N GLU A 195 -22.10 7.30 -7.37
CA GLU A 195 -21.18 6.70 -8.33
C GLU A 195 -21.04 5.18 -8.11
N PHE A 196 -21.11 4.75 -6.86
CA PHE A 196 -21.16 3.33 -6.54
C PHE A 196 -22.34 2.64 -7.22
N LEU A 197 -23.53 3.26 -7.17
CA LEU A 197 -24.72 2.73 -7.86
C LEU A 197 -24.57 2.71 -9.38
N ARG A 198 -23.94 3.75 -9.97
CA ARG A 198 -23.68 3.81 -11.41
C ARG A 198 -22.77 2.67 -11.84
N SER A 199 -21.70 2.47 -11.12
CA SER A 199 -20.73 1.41 -11.39
C SER A 199 -21.32 0.01 -11.21
N LEU A 200 -22.23 -0.19 -10.24
CA LEU A 200 -22.97 -1.45 -10.09
C LEU A 200 -23.87 -1.76 -11.31
N LYS A 201 -24.47 -0.74 -11.93
CA LYS A 201 -25.29 -0.91 -13.13
C LYS A 201 -24.49 -1.22 -14.39
N GLU A 202 -23.32 -0.60 -14.53
CA GLU A 202 -22.48 -0.72 -15.73
C GLU A 202 -21.70 -2.04 -15.78
N ARG A 203 -21.41 -2.65 -14.64
CA ARG A 203 -20.52 -3.81 -14.54
C ARG A 203 -21.14 -4.96 -13.79
N PHE A 204 -22.03 -5.72 -14.45
CA PHE A 204 -22.54 -7.00 -13.95
C PHE A 204 -21.52 -8.16 -14.09
N SER A 205 -20.24 -7.93 -13.71
CA SER A 205 -19.19 -8.95 -13.73
C SER A 205 -19.00 -9.58 -12.33
N ASP A 206 -18.37 -10.75 -12.28
CA ASP A 206 -18.07 -11.45 -11.01
C ASP A 206 -17.23 -10.61 -10.05
N ASP A 207 -16.36 -9.74 -10.57
CA ASP A 207 -15.55 -8.80 -9.77
C ASP A 207 -16.42 -7.85 -8.92
N TYR A 208 -17.61 -7.47 -9.41
CA TYR A 208 -18.51 -6.58 -8.69
C TYR A 208 -19.23 -7.25 -7.53
N ARG A 209 -19.54 -8.53 -7.65
CA ARG A 209 -20.10 -9.30 -6.53
C ARG A 209 -19.14 -9.35 -5.36
N GLU A 210 -17.85 -9.52 -5.65
CA GLU A 210 -16.80 -9.51 -4.63
C GLU A 210 -16.70 -8.16 -3.94
N VAL A 211 -16.72 -7.06 -4.71
CA VAL A 211 -16.69 -5.68 -4.14
C VAL A 211 -17.95 -5.42 -3.30
N PHE A 212 -19.13 -5.77 -3.81
CA PHE A 212 -20.38 -5.63 -3.07
C PHE A 212 -20.37 -6.40 -1.74
N ASP A 213 -19.89 -7.63 -1.78
CA ASP A 213 -19.77 -8.48 -0.59
C ASP A 213 -18.74 -7.93 0.41
N LYS A 214 -17.61 -7.41 -0.04
CA LYS A 214 -16.62 -6.73 0.82
C LYS A 214 -17.21 -5.50 1.50
N VAL A 215 -17.95 -4.67 0.75
CA VAL A 215 -18.64 -3.48 1.28
C VAL A 215 -19.69 -3.88 2.30
N LYS A 216 -20.51 -4.87 1.99
CA LYS A 216 -21.57 -5.35 2.89
C LYS A 216 -21.02 -5.89 4.21
N LYS A 217 -19.86 -6.57 4.18
CA LYS A 217 -19.28 -7.32 5.31
C LYS A 217 -18.16 -6.60 6.05
N CYS A 218 -17.71 -5.42 5.60
CA CYS A 218 -16.66 -4.67 6.29
C CYS A 218 -17.10 -4.25 7.70
N ASP A 219 -16.14 -4.06 8.61
CA ASP A 219 -16.44 -3.69 9.99
C ASP A 219 -17.19 -2.35 10.07
N LEU A 220 -16.78 -1.38 9.25
CA LEU A 220 -17.33 -0.01 9.26
C LEU A 220 -17.62 0.44 7.83
N LEU A 221 -18.79 0.98 7.60
CA LEU A 221 -19.23 1.47 6.29
C LEU A 221 -19.66 2.93 6.37
N LEU A 222 -19.10 3.77 5.49
CA LEU A 222 -19.59 5.11 5.18
C LEU A 222 -20.28 5.10 3.82
N ILE A 223 -21.56 5.46 3.81
CA ILE A 223 -22.34 5.76 2.61
C ILE A 223 -22.44 7.28 2.51
N ASP A 224 -21.67 7.84 1.60
CA ASP A 224 -21.50 9.27 1.44
C ASP A 224 -22.50 9.84 0.44
N ASP A 225 -23.07 11.00 0.78
CA ASP A 225 -24.00 11.78 -0.04
C ASP A 225 -25.29 11.00 -0.40
N ILE A 226 -25.84 10.26 0.58
CA ILE A 226 -27.14 9.58 0.39
C ILE A 226 -28.26 10.61 0.15
N GLY A 227 -29.08 10.34 -0.85
CA GLY A 227 -30.14 11.26 -1.32
C GLY A 227 -29.71 12.11 -2.53
N ALA A 228 -28.45 12.06 -2.96
CA ALA A 228 -28.00 12.68 -4.21
C ALA A 228 -28.19 11.78 -5.44
N GLU A 229 -28.51 10.50 -5.23
CA GLU A 229 -28.78 9.53 -6.28
C GLU A 229 -30.20 9.65 -6.84
N THR A 230 -30.42 9.20 -8.08
CA THR A 230 -31.76 8.98 -8.59
C THR A 230 -32.38 7.75 -7.92
N VAL A 231 -33.40 7.96 -7.08
CA VAL A 231 -34.05 6.89 -6.35
C VAL A 231 -34.86 5.99 -7.32
N THR A 232 -34.52 4.70 -7.31
CA THR A 232 -35.25 3.63 -8.01
C THR A 232 -35.53 2.49 -7.03
N SER A 233 -36.57 1.62 -7.33
CA SER A 233 -36.81 0.44 -6.51
C SER A 233 -35.58 -0.48 -6.44
N TRP A 234 -34.84 -0.59 -7.52
CA TRP A 234 -33.62 -1.42 -7.55
C TRP A 234 -32.56 -0.91 -6.56
N ASN A 235 -32.19 0.38 -6.62
CA ASN A 235 -31.13 0.90 -5.74
C ASN A 235 -31.60 0.97 -4.27
N ARG A 236 -32.88 1.25 -4.02
CA ARG A 236 -33.44 1.29 -2.67
C ARG A 236 -33.53 -0.10 -2.05
N ASP A 237 -34.15 -1.04 -2.75
CA ASP A 237 -34.56 -2.33 -2.17
C ASP A 237 -33.48 -3.40 -2.35
N GLU A 238 -32.86 -3.51 -3.54
CA GLU A 238 -31.91 -4.57 -3.83
C GLU A 238 -30.47 -4.21 -3.43
N VAL A 239 -30.07 -2.94 -3.55
CA VAL A 239 -28.72 -2.52 -3.17
C VAL A 239 -28.69 -2.07 -1.72
N LEU A 240 -29.31 -0.92 -1.42
CA LEU A 240 -29.25 -0.32 -0.08
C LEU A 240 -29.92 -1.22 0.96
N GLY A 241 -31.12 -1.70 0.67
CA GLY A 241 -31.88 -2.58 1.56
C GLY A 241 -31.10 -3.84 1.92
N THR A 242 -30.48 -4.49 0.94
CA THR A 242 -29.64 -5.69 1.17
C THR A 242 -28.42 -5.40 2.03
N ILE A 243 -27.72 -4.28 1.79
CA ILE A 243 -26.58 -3.88 2.60
C ILE A 243 -27.00 -3.61 4.04
N LEU A 244 -28.05 -2.79 4.22
CA LEU A 244 -28.50 -2.38 5.54
C LEU A 244 -29.08 -3.54 6.36
N GLN A 245 -29.88 -4.42 5.74
CA GLN A 245 -30.42 -5.59 6.41
C GLN A 245 -29.32 -6.50 6.95
N TYR A 246 -28.33 -6.83 6.13
CA TYR A 246 -27.19 -7.63 6.57
C TYR A 246 -26.44 -6.96 7.72
N ARG A 247 -26.11 -5.66 7.57
CA ARG A 247 -25.33 -4.92 8.57
C ARG A 247 -26.09 -4.74 9.90
N MET A 248 -27.40 -4.59 9.85
CA MET A 248 -28.24 -4.57 11.06
C MET A 248 -28.24 -5.92 11.77
N GLN A 249 -28.38 -7.03 11.05
CA GLN A 249 -28.34 -8.38 11.63
C GLN A 249 -27.00 -8.67 12.30
N GLU A 250 -25.89 -8.28 11.65
CA GLU A 250 -24.53 -8.47 12.17
C GLU A 250 -24.11 -7.39 13.18
N SER A 251 -24.98 -6.39 13.45
CA SER A 251 -24.67 -5.25 14.32
C SER A 251 -23.43 -4.45 13.86
N LEU A 252 -23.18 -4.34 12.55
CA LEU A 252 -22.07 -3.60 11.95
C LEU A 252 -22.42 -2.11 11.82
N PRO A 253 -21.60 -1.19 12.37
CA PRO A 253 -21.83 0.24 12.31
C PRO A 253 -21.83 0.77 10.88
N THR A 254 -22.90 1.51 10.51
CA THR A 254 -23.03 2.15 9.21
C THR A 254 -23.21 3.65 9.40
N PHE A 255 -22.38 4.41 8.71
CA PHE A 255 -22.38 5.87 8.73
C PHE A 255 -22.97 6.41 7.44
N PHE A 256 -23.63 7.54 7.55
CA PHE A 256 -24.22 8.23 6.40
C PHE A 256 -23.86 9.69 6.45
N THR A 257 -23.67 10.28 5.27
CA THR A 257 -23.68 11.75 5.10
C THR A 257 -24.78 12.13 4.10
N SER A 258 -25.34 13.29 4.28
CA SER A 258 -26.33 13.91 3.37
C SER A 258 -26.22 15.43 3.43
N ASN A 259 -26.63 16.08 2.37
CA ASN A 259 -26.73 17.54 2.29
C ASN A 259 -28.13 18.01 2.64
#